data_12cf576b5328fdee3c87ca3a3dae64bd
#
_entry.id   12cf576b5328fdee3c87ca3a3dae64bd
#
_cell.length_a   1.000
_cell.length_b   1.000
_cell.length_c   1.000
_cell.angle_alpha   90.00
_cell.angle_beta   90.00
_cell.angle_gamma   90.00
#
_symmetry.space_group_name_H-M   'P 1'
#
loop_
_entity.id
_entity.type
_entity.pdbx_description
1 polymer ?
#
loop_
_entity_poly.entity_id
_entity_poly.type
_entity_poly.pdbx_seq_one_letter_code
_entity_poly.pdbx_strand_id
1 'polypeptide(L)'
;MLPNDKIMKNYILLLLLFTLPHLASAQKQTSSYDSTLAAKLGADEYGMKNYILVILKTGPNTRTDKSYVDSCFAGHMANIQKLVNEGKLVVAGPIKKNDKNYRGIFILNMASFDEAIAAMSGDAAITERLLEPEMYKWYGSAALPEYIPASEKIRKTKF
;
A
#
# COMPACT_ATOMS: atom_id res chain seq x y z
N MET A 1 51.83 17.58 -52.94
CA MET A 1 50.87 18.65 -52.68
C MET A 1 50.42 18.44 -51.25
N LEU A 2 50.95 19.24 -50.31
CA LEU A 2 50.63 19.10 -48.88
C LEU A 2 49.24 19.68 -48.58
N PRO A 3 48.43 19.04 -47.79
CA PRO A 3 47.10 19.52 -47.46
C PRO A 3 47.19 20.85 -46.72
N ASN A 4 46.26 21.76 -47.04
CA ASN A 4 46.21 23.13 -46.54
C ASN A 4 46.03 23.15 -45.02
N ASP A 5 46.96 23.80 -44.31
CA ASP A 5 47.03 23.88 -42.84
C ASP A 5 45.73 24.29 -42.15
N LYS A 6 44.93 25.10 -42.83
CA LYS A 6 43.58 25.50 -42.35
C LYS A 6 42.59 24.38 -42.32
N ILE A 7 42.63 23.48 -43.31
CA ILE A 7 41.72 22.33 -43.40
C ILE A 7 42.11 21.32 -42.31
N MET A 8 43.37 21.10 -42.09
CA MET A 8 43.86 20.17 -41.07
C MET A 8 43.53 20.65 -39.64
N LYS A 9 43.66 21.96 -39.37
CA LYS A 9 43.25 22.55 -38.05
C LYS A 9 41.75 22.41 -37.81
N ASN A 10 40.92 22.55 -38.80
CA ASN A 10 39.47 22.37 -38.66
C ASN A 10 39.07 20.92 -38.38
N TYR A 11 39.76 19.94 -38.98
CA TYR A 11 39.52 18.53 -38.67
C TYR A 11 39.98 18.14 -37.29
N ILE A 12 41.12 18.70 -36.79
CA ILE A 12 41.62 18.48 -35.43
C ILE A 12 40.63 19.09 -34.41
N LEU A 13 40.08 20.29 -34.69
CA LEU A 13 39.08 20.92 -33.82
C LEU A 13 37.75 20.14 -33.81
N LEU A 14 37.34 19.57 -34.92
CA LEU A 14 36.14 18.72 -35.05
C LEU A 14 36.36 17.39 -34.29
N LEU A 15 37.54 16.81 -34.34
CA LEU A 15 37.86 15.57 -33.63
C LEU A 15 37.90 15.76 -32.11
N LEU A 16 38.37 16.94 -31.64
CA LEU A 16 38.39 17.31 -30.23
C LEU A 16 36.99 17.53 -29.65
N LEU A 17 36.02 17.97 -30.47
CA LEU A 17 34.63 18.09 -30.05
C LEU A 17 33.93 16.74 -29.88
N PHE A 18 34.42 15.68 -30.58
CA PHE A 18 33.79 14.35 -30.47
C PHE A 18 34.38 13.48 -29.33
N THR A 19 35.41 13.94 -28.67
CA THR A 19 36.06 13.22 -27.56
C THR A 19 35.72 13.78 -26.19
N LEU A 20 34.66 14.59 -26.06
CA LEU A 20 34.08 14.87 -24.75
C LEU A 20 33.62 13.51 -24.17
N PRO A 21 34.30 12.95 -23.17
CA PRO A 21 33.78 11.82 -22.48
C PRO A 21 32.42 12.28 -21.94
N HIS A 22 31.36 11.62 -22.35
CA HIS A 22 30.14 11.66 -21.59
C HIS A 22 30.49 11.13 -20.20
N LEU A 23 30.86 12.05 -19.29
CA LEU A 23 30.83 11.80 -17.88
C LEU A 23 29.33 11.58 -17.58
N ALA A 24 28.83 10.42 -17.98
CA ALA A 24 27.67 9.85 -17.36
C ALA A 24 28.05 9.76 -15.88
N SER A 25 27.69 10.78 -15.11
CA SER A 25 27.60 10.68 -13.67
C SER A 25 26.64 9.53 -13.45
N ALA A 26 27.17 8.32 -13.35
CA ALA A 26 26.49 7.26 -12.65
C ALA A 26 26.24 7.84 -11.27
N GLN A 27 25.07 8.47 -11.07
CA GLN A 27 24.57 8.80 -9.76
C GLN A 27 24.64 7.47 -9.02
N LYS A 28 25.67 7.33 -8.20
CA LYS A 28 25.75 6.29 -7.21
C LYS A 28 24.51 6.53 -6.38
N GLN A 29 23.47 5.77 -6.67
CA GLN A 29 22.25 5.75 -5.86
C GLN A 29 22.74 5.22 -4.51
N THR A 30 23.21 6.14 -3.67
CA THR A 30 23.45 5.84 -2.27
C THR A 30 22.09 5.41 -1.77
N SER A 31 21.93 4.12 -1.53
CA SER A 31 20.79 3.57 -0.84
C SER A 31 20.60 4.42 0.41
N SER A 32 19.60 5.28 0.40
CA SER A 32 19.25 6.13 1.54
C SER A 32 18.57 5.28 2.61
N TYR A 33 19.21 4.15 2.99
CA TYR A 33 18.68 3.28 4.03
C TYR A 33 18.64 4.05 5.34
N ASP A 34 17.44 4.22 5.86
CA ASP A 34 17.16 4.81 7.16
C ASP A 34 16.87 3.69 8.17
N SER A 35 17.88 3.33 8.95
CA SER A 35 17.78 2.28 9.96
C SER A 35 16.81 2.63 11.09
N THR A 36 16.66 3.91 11.40
CA THR A 36 15.74 4.39 12.43
C THR A 36 14.29 4.21 11.97
N LEU A 37 14.01 4.60 10.73
CA LEU A 37 12.69 4.41 10.14
C LEU A 37 12.37 2.91 9.99
N ALA A 38 13.32 2.11 9.51
CA ALA A 38 13.15 0.66 9.36
C ALA A 38 12.78 0.01 10.71
N ALA A 39 13.51 0.33 11.77
CA ALA A 39 13.22 -0.16 13.12
C ALA A 39 11.84 0.31 13.64
N LYS A 40 11.51 1.59 13.44
CA LYS A 40 10.20 2.16 13.82
C LYS A 40 9.04 1.42 13.15
N LEU A 41 9.19 1.05 11.89
CA LEU A 41 8.14 0.38 11.10
C LEU A 41 8.12 -1.14 11.30
N GLY A 42 9.11 -1.71 12.00
CA GLY A 42 9.27 -3.14 12.18
C GLY A 42 9.66 -3.86 10.89
N ALA A 43 10.45 -3.19 10.05
CA ALA A 43 10.93 -3.74 8.79
C ALA A 43 12.07 -4.75 9.04
N ASP A 44 12.08 -5.82 8.24
CA ASP A 44 13.23 -6.71 8.12
C ASP A 44 14.28 -6.14 7.14
N GLU A 45 15.28 -6.95 6.80
CA GLU A 45 16.38 -6.56 5.90
C GLU A 45 15.91 -6.17 4.48
N TYR A 46 14.72 -6.61 4.07
CA TYR A 46 14.09 -6.29 2.78
C TYR A 46 13.10 -5.14 2.86
N GLY A 47 12.95 -4.48 4.02
CA GLY A 47 11.95 -3.43 4.24
C GLY A 47 10.52 -3.96 4.34
N MET A 48 10.34 -5.23 4.67
CA MET A 48 9.08 -5.94 4.68
C MET A 48 8.67 -6.36 6.08
N LYS A 49 7.39 -6.70 6.26
CA LYS A 49 6.88 -7.38 7.46
C LYS A 49 5.61 -8.18 7.17
N ASN A 50 5.20 -8.97 8.16
CA ASN A 50 3.96 -9.75 8.07
C ASN A 50 2.73 -8.90 8.43
N TYR A 51 1.64 -9.15 7.71
CA TYR A 51 0.31 -8.60 7.88
C TYR A 51 -0.73 -9.73 7.76
N ILE A 52 -1.98 -9.44 8.09
CA ILE A 52 -3.11 -10.29 7.71
C ILE A 52 -3.90 -9.57 6.61
N LEU A 53 -3.94 -10.17 5.43
CA LEU A 53 -4.86 -9.80 4.36
C LEU A 53 -6.19 -10.47 4.62
N VAL A 54 -7.27 -9.68 4.62
CA VAL A 54 -8.65 -10.17 4.73
C VAL A 54 -9.39 -9.84 3.45
N ILE A 55 -10.00 -10.83 2.84
CA ILE A 55 -10.98 -10.67 1.77
C ILE A 55 -12.36 -10.80 2.41
N LEU A 56 -13.16 -9.75 2.37
CA LEU A 56 -14.54 -9.76 2.81
C LEU A 56 -15.43 -10.25 1.68
N LYS A 57 -16.11 -11.36 1.88
CA LYS A 57 -17.09 -11.94 0.95
C LYS A 57 -18.51 -11.62 1.39
N THR A 58 -19.50 -11.76 0.49
CA THR A 58 -20.90 -11.78 0.89
C THR A 58 -21.12 -12.96 1.81
N GLY A 59 -21.63 -12.70 3.00
CA GLY A 59 -21.91 -13.72 4.01
C GLY A 59 -23.23 -14.46 3.75
N PRO A 60 -23.54 -15.49 4.53
CA PRO A 60 -24.74 -16.29 4.38
C PRO A 60 -26.02 -15.66 4.90
N ASN A 61 -25.94 -14.54 5.61
CA ASN A 61 -27.12 -13.81 6.07
C ASN A 61 -27.79 -13.11 4.89
N THR A 62 -29.01 -13.55 4.56
CA THR A 62 -29.80 -13.06 3.42
C THR A 62 -30.87 -12.03 3.80
N ARG A 63 -30.84 -11.49 5.01
CA ARG A 63 -31.78 -10.43 5.42
C ARG A 63 -31.64 -9.21 4.54
N THR A 64 -32.80 -8.69 4.10
CA THR A 64 -32.89 -7.51 3.21
C THR A 64 -33.58 -6.31 3.88
N ASP A 65 -33.95 -6.43 5.16
CA ASP A 65 -34.50 -5.30 5.92
C ASP A 65 -33.49 -4.15 5.91
N LYS A 66 -33.90 -3.03 5.30
CA LYS A 66 -32.99 -1.92 5.04
C LYS A 66 -32.43 -1.31 6.33
N SER A 67 -33.27 -1.14 7.36
CA SER A 67 -32.81 -0.51 8.61
C SER A 67 -31.80 -1.39 9.34
N TYR A 68 -32.01 -2.69 9.34
CA TYR A 68 -31.08 -3.65 9.90
C TYR A 68 -29.74 -3.68 9.14
N VAL A 69 -29.79 -3.77 7.81
CA VAL A 69 -28.57 -3.80 6.97
C VAL A 69 -27.79 -2.49 7.13
N ASP A 70 -28.47 -1.34 7.09
CA ASP A 70 -27.82 -0.03 7.27
C ASP A 70 -27.15 0.06 8.65
N SER A 71 -27.79 -0.44 9.72
CA SER A 71 -27.24 -0.47 11.08
C SER A 71 -25.98 -1.34 11.15
N CYS A 72 -25.99 -2.53 10.54
CA CYS A 72 -24.83 -3.41 10.49
C CYS A 72 -23.64 -2.75 9.78
N PHE A 73 -23.89 -2.11 8.62
CA PHE A 73 -22.83 -1.42 7.89
C PHE A 73 -22.38 -0.13 8.58
N ALA A 74 -23.22 0.55 9.35
CA ALA A 74 -22.77 1.64 10.22
C ALA A 74 -21.79 1.13 11.29
N GLY A 75 -22.08 -0.02 11.92
CA GLY A 75 -21.17 -0.69 12.85
C GLY A 75 -19.86 -1.14 12.21
N HIS A 76 -19.93 -1.64 10.97
CA HIS A 76 -18.75 -1.97 10.15
C HIS A 76 -17.85 -0.76 9.95
N MET A 77 -18.42 0.38 9.51
CA MET A 77 -17.65 1.62 9.32
C MET A 77 -17.05 2.15 10.63
N ALA A 78 -17.78 2.04 11.74
CA ALA A 78 -17.28 2.43 13.05
C ALA A 78 -16.11 1.56 13.51
N ASN A 79 -16.16 0.24 13.26
CA ASN A 79 -15.04 -0.66 13.57
C ASN A 79 -13.81 -0.39 12.70
N ILE A 80 -13.99 -0.11 11.41
CA ILE A 80 -12.91 0.34 10.50
C ILE A 80 -12.22 1.56 11.09
N GLN A 81 -12.97 2.60 11.44
CA GLN A 81 -12.40 3.84 11.98
C GLN A 81 -11.65 3.60 13.30
N LYS A 82 -12.21 2.77 14.19
CA LYS A 82 -11.55 2.36 15.43
C LYS A 82 -10.22 1.69 15.14
N LEU A 83 -10.18 0.70 14.26
CA LEU A 83 -8.97 -0.05 13.94
C LEU A 83 -7.90 0.81 13.25
N VAL A 84 -8.29 1.78 12.42
CA VAL A 84 -7.37 2.77 11.84
C VAL A 84 -6.77 3.64 12.94
N ASN A 85 -7.57 4.15 13.86
CA ASN A 85 -7.11 4.99 14.98
C ASN A 85 -6.14 4.23 15.92
N GLU A 86 -6.33 2.92 16.05
CA GLU A 86 -5.46 2.03 16.85
C GLU A 86 -4.21 1.58 16.07
N GLY A 87 -4.01 2.00 14.80
CA GLY A 87 -2.91 1.56 13.95
C GLY A 87 -2.97 0.08 13.55
N LYS A 88 -4.11 -0.56 13.77
CA LYS A 88 -4.35 -1.99 13.51
C LYS A 88 -4.84 -2.28 12.09
N LEU A 89 -5.49 -1.33 11.44
CA LEU A 89 -5.96 -1.43 10.06
C LEU A 89 -5.21 -0.42 9.20
N VAL A 90 -4.48 -0.94 8.22
CA VAL A 90 -3.65 -0.13 7.33
C VAL A 90 -4.39 0.19 6.05
N VAL A 91 -5.01 -0.79 5.41
CA VAL A 91 -5.77 -0.62 4.17
C VAL A 91 -7.18 -1.16 4.36
N ALA A 92 -8.18 -0.40 3.97
CA ALA A 92 -9.56 -0.83 3.83
C ALA A 92 -10.14 -0.24 2.55
N GLY A 93 -10.96 -1.03 1.86
CA GLY A 93 -11.65 -0.54 0.68
C GLY A 93 -12.59 -1.56 0.06
N PRO A 94 -13.67 -1.06 -0.61
CA PRO A 94 -14.62 -1.92 -1.28
C PRO A 94 -14.04 -2.48 -2.58
N ILE A 95 -14.42 -3.70 -2.92
CA ILE A 95 -14.22 -4.29 -4.25
C ILE A 95 -15.49 -4.05 -5.06
N LYS A 96 -15.34 -3.65 -6.32
CA LYS A 96 -16.47 -3.52 -7.24
C LYS A 96 -17.12 -4.88 -7.48
N LYS A 97 -18.41 -4.87 -7.92
CA LYS A 97 -19.16 -6.08 -8.25
C LYS A 97 -18.33 -7.03 -9.12
N ASN A 98 -18.28 -8.31 -8.71
CA ASN A 98 -17.50 -9.36 -9.35
C ASN A 98 -18.20 -10.72 -9.18
N ASP A 99 -17.75 -11.72 -9.95
CA ASP A 99 -18.26 -13.09 -10.00
C ASP A 99 -17.96 -13.92 -8.74
N LYS A 100 -16.97 -13.48 -7.92
CA LYS A 100 -16.57 -14.16 -6.68
C LYS A 100 -17.30 -13.68 -5.44
N ASN A 101 -18.21 -12.71 -5.58
CA ASN A 101 -18.92 -12.08 -4.46
C ASN A 101 -17.98 -11.43 -3.43
N TYR A 102 -16.79 -11.01 -3.83
CA TYR A 102 -15.88 -10.24 -2.99
C TYR A 102 -16.42 -8.81 -2.81
N ARG A 103 -16.48 -8.36 -1.57
CA ARG A 103 -17.07 -7.09 -1.16
C ARG A 103 -16.02 -6.03 -0.80
N GLY A 104 -14.91 -6.43 -0.21
CA GLY A 104 -13.86 -5.53 0.21
C GLY A 104 -12.61 -6.25 0.65
N ILE A 105 -11.59 -5.47 0.99
CA ILE A 105 -10.36 -5.96 1.59
C ILE A 105 -10.02 -5.20 2.85
N PHE A 106 -9.31 -5.88 3.77
CA PHE A 106 -8.51 -5.25 4.81
C PHE A 106 -7.06 -5.73 4.72
N ILE A 107 -6.12 -4.85 5.07
CA ILE A 107 -4.76 -5.23 5.44
C ILE A 107 -4.59 -4.81 6.90
N LEU A 108 -4.52 -5.82 7.77
CA LEU A 108 -4.39 -5.64 9.21
C LEU A 108 -2.91 -5.71 9.61
N ASN A 109 -2.47 -4.73 10.39
CA ASN A 109 -1.13 -4.67 10.97
C ASN A 109 -1.03 -5.58 12.19
N MET A 110 -1.15 -6.88 11.96
CA MET A 110 -1.19 -7.94 12.96
C MET A 110 -0.41 -9.14 12.45
N ALA A 111 0.12 -9.95 13.38
CA ALA A 111 0.94 -11.11 13.05
C ALA A 111 0.18 -12.44 13.09
N SER A 112 -0.98 -12.51 13.77
CA SER A 112 -1.74 -13.73 13.96
C SER A 112 -3.20 -13.61 13.52
N PHE A 113 -3.79 -14.74 13.16
CA PHE A 113 -5.23 -14.82 12.85
C PHE A 113 -6.09 -14.56 14.09
N ASP A 114 -5.64 -14.96 15.28
CA ASP A 114 -6.39 -14.74 16.53
C ASP A 114 -6.54 -13.26 16.84
N GLU A 115 -5.46 -12.47 16.66
CA GLU A 115 -5.51 -11.01 16.79
C GLU A 115 -6.47 -10.38 15.76
N ALA A 116 -6.44 -10.86 14.51
CA ALA A 116 -7.32 -10.39 13.46
C ALA A 116 -8.79 -10.71 13.75
N ILE A 117 -9.09 -11.92 14.21
CA ILE A 117 -10.45 -12.34 14.63
C ILE A 117 -10.93 -11.45 15.78
N ALA A 118 -10.10 -11.25 16.81
CA ALA A 118 -10.45 -10.39 17.94
C ALA A 118 -10.71 -8.95 17.52
N ALA A 119 -9.92 -8.41 16.59
CA ALA A 119 -10.11 -7.05 16.06
C ALA A 119 -11.41 -6.90 15.27
N MET A 120 -11.80 -7.93 14.51
CA MET A 120 -13.03 -7.94 13.72
C MET A 120 -14.28 -8.31 14.53
N SER A 121 -14.16 -8.78 15.77
CA SER A 121 -15.31 -9.18 16.61
C SER A 121 -16.26 -8.01 16.94
N GLY A 122 -15.80 -6.77 16.83
CA GLY A 122 -16.63 -5.57 16.99
C GLY A 122 -17.32 -5.09 15.69
N ASP A 123 -17.14 -5.82 14.58
CA ASP A 123 -17.70 -5.47 13.27
C ASP A 123 -19.10 -6.10 13.12
N ALA A 124 -20.14 -5.26 13.17
CA ALA A 124 -21.51 -5.75 13.12
C ALA A 124 -21.87 -6.47 11.82
N ALA A 125 -21.30 -6.06 10.66
CA ALA A 125 -21.57 -6.74 9.41
C ALA A 125 -20.94 -8.12 9.34
N ILE A 126 -19.82 -8.33 10.04
CA ILE A 126 -19.15 -9.63 10.16
C ILE A 126 -19.84 -10.50 11.21
N THR A 127 -20.14 -9.97 12.39
CA THR A 127 -20.79 -10.72 13.48
C THR A 127 -22.21 -11.18 13.10
N GLU A 128 -22.93 -10.34 12.39
CA GLU A 128 -24.27 -10.66 11.85
C GLU A 128 -24.20 -11.45 10.52
N ARG A 129 -22.97 -11.82 10.08
CA ARG A 129 -22.73 -12.67 8.91
C ARG A 129 -23.29 -12.10 7.58
N LEU A 130 -23.43 -10.78 7.47
CA LEU A 130 -23.65 -10.10 6.18
C LEU A 130 -22.36 -10.10 5.35
N LEU A 131 -21.21 -10.05 6.04
CA LEU A 131 -19.89 -10.23 5.48
C LEU A 131 -19.22 -11.46 6.11
N GLU A 132 -18.44 -12.17 5.30
CA GLU A 132 -17.66 -13.32 5.73
C GLU A 132 -16.17 -13.05 5.43
N PRO A 133 -15.29 -13.00 6.45
CA PRO A 133 -13.87 -12.76 6.25
C PRO A 133 -13.15 -14.05 5.84
N GLU A 134 -12.29 -13.94 4.83
CA GLU A 134 -11.32 -14.96 4.44
C GLU A 134 -9.91 -14.36 4.63
N MET A 135 -9.06 -15.02 5.43
CA MET A 135 -7.82 -14.44 5.94
C MET A 135 -6.59 -15.15 5.38
N TYR A 136 -5.56 -14.37 5.07
CA TYR A 136 -4.27 -14.85 4.59
C TYR A 136 -3.13 -14.14 5.32
N LYS A 137 -2.06 -14.89 5.65
CA LYS A 137 -0.79 -14.25 6.01
C LYS A 137 -0.21 -13.62 4.75
N TRP A 138 0.11 -12.34 4.83
CA TRP A 138 0.65 -11.58 3.73
C TRP A 138 1.94 -10.87 4.14
N TYR A 139 2.97 -11.02 3.33
CA TYR A 139 4.26 -10.39 3.53
C TYR A 139 4.35 -9.18 2.60
N GLY A 140 4.40 -7.97 3.16
CA GLY A 140 4.31 -6.73 2.41
C GLY A 140 5.25 -5.65 2.96
N SER A 141 5.35 -4.52 2.25
CA SER A 141 6.19 -3.42 2.69
C SER A 141 5.84 -2.95 4.10
N ALA A 142 6.83 -2.84 4.97
CA ALA A 142 6.65 -2.28 6.32
C ALA A 142 6.26 -0.79 6.29
N ALA A 143 6.49 -0.09 5.17
CA ALA A 143 6.15 1.32 4.99
C ALA A 143 4.67 1.56 4.64
N LEU A 144 3.84 0.51 4.50
CA LEU A 144 2.42 0.68 4.20
C LEU A 144 1.68 1.67 5.11
N PRO A 145 1.91 1.71 6.43
CA PRO A 145 1.21 2.66 7.30
C PRO A 145 1.53 4.13 7.00
N GLU A 146 2.65 4.42 6.34
CA GLU A 146 3.09 5.79 6.06
C GLU A 146 2.20 6.54 5.04
N TYR A 147 1.32 5.83 4.27
CA TYR A 147 0.37 6.51 3.40
C TYR A 147 -0.85 7.10 4.16
N ILE A 148 -1.15 6.62 5.37
CA ILE A 148 -2.35 7.01 6.12
C ILE A 148 -2.47 8.53 6.30
N PRO A 149 -1.41 9.27 6.74
CA PRO A 149 -1.49 10.72 6.87
C PRO A 149 -1.77 11.46 5.55
N ALA A 150 -1.29 10.93 4.42
CA ALA A 150 -1.58 11.48 3.10
C ALA A 150 -3.03 11.17 2.69
N SER A 151 -3.50 9.95 2.95
CA SER A 151 -4.87 9.53 2.69
C SER A 151 -5.90 10.41 3.41
N GLU A 152 -5.64 10.81 4.65
CA GLU A 152 -6.51 11.70 5.41
C GLU A 152 -6.60 13.10 4.80
N LYS A 153 -5.48 13.61 4.27
CA LYS A 153 -5.42 14.96 3.66
C LYS A 153 -6.17 15.07 2.33
N ILE A 154 -6.32 13.98 1.59
CA ILE A 154 -7.03 13.97 0.31
C ILE A 154 -8.52 13.65 0.45
N ARG A 155 -8.98 13.30 1.64
CA ARG A 155 -10.37 12.98 1.93
C ARG A 155 -11.17 14.26 2.19
N LYS A 156 -12.10 14.57 1.28
CA LYS A 156 -12.99 15.73 1.41
C LYS A 156 -14.17 15.46 2.38
N THR A 157 -14.66 14.22 2.43
CA THR A 157 -15.81 13.81 3.25
C THR A 157 -15.37 12.73 4.24
N LYS A 158 -15.77 12.85 5.52
CA LYS A 158 -15.60 11.77 6.50
C LYS A 158 -16.65 10.68 6.25
N PHE A 159 -16.27 9.45 6.54
CA PHE A 159 -17.22 8.32 6.53
C PHE A 159 -18.17 8.42 7.72
#